data_6c69bcf2138dbdc941162dd2bc5b59a1
#
_entry.id   6c69bcf2138dbdc941162dd2bc5b59a1
#
_cell.length_a   1.000
_cell.length_b   1.000
_cell.length_c   1.000
_cell.angle_alpha   90.00
_cell.angle_beta   90.00
_cell.angle_gamma   90.00
#
_symmetry.space_group_name_H-M   'P 1'
#
loop_
_entity.id
_entity.type
_entity.pdbx_description
1 polymer ?
#
loop_
_entity_poly.entity_id
_entity_poly.type
_entity_poly.pdbx_seq_one_letter_code
_entity_poly.pdbx_strand_id
1 'polypeptide(L)'
;HGATVGRSADDPSFEYACAYAWHSENLETVAGALINAPFTSAMSPRRVREETRIWRQRIALAAALEQQPRLHWPTTGPDTAYRFVPLRTARDFIAESRSMKNCLDRYGGPLETGRIVLISVRRDGRPVANLELSLQPGDSAQVTISQLKGPANRIAGRHVWRAARSWVAHHADRAQTARALTALAKPHRRAASRALVLDALWHPYFAFLGSERAATFDLSMRRSNKSEQGRRRMLTLRTPGNRTP
;
A
#
# COMPACT_ATOMS: atom_id res chain seq x y z
N HIS A 1 40.95 -6.50 19.18
CA HIS A 1 39.75 -7.26 19.58
C HIS A 1 38.66 -6.99 18.56
N GLY A 2 38.60 -7.84 17.51
CA GLY A 2 37.54 -7.82 16.50
C GLY A 2 36.30 -8.53 17.06
N ALA A 3 35.28 -7.79 17.40
CA ALA A 3 33.97 -8.35 17.63
C ALA A 3 33.37 -8.77 16.28
N THR A 4 33.54 -10.03 15.90
CA THR A 4 32.74 -10.68 14.86
C THR A 4 31.33 -10.74 15.39
N VAL A 5 30.51 -9.77 14.97
CA VAL A 5 29.06 -9.86 15.13
C VAL A 5 28.61 -11.03 14.25
N GLY A 6 28.49 -12.19 14.85
CA GLY A 6 27.89 -13.38 14.24
C GLY A 6 26.45 -13.06 13.89
N ARG A 7 26.20 -12.61 12.67
CA ARG A 7 24.85 -12.52 12.12
C ARG A 7 24.42 -13.94 11.79
N SER A 8 23.41 -14.41 12.50
CA SER A 8 22.70 -15.63 12.15
C SER A 8 22.27 -15.56 10.69
N ALA A 9 22.61 -16.59 9.91
CA ALA A 9 22.16 -16.75 8.52
C ALA A 9 20.61 -16.81 8.40
N ASP A 10 19.92 -16.90 9.54
CA ASP A 10 18.46 -16.96 9.67
C ASP A 10 17.78 -15.58 9.83
N ASP A 11 18.52 -14.45 9.64
CA ASP A 11 17.88 -13.13 9.69
C ASP A 11 17.16 -12.83 8.35
N PRO A 12 15.80 -12.86 8.33
CA PRO A 12 15.02 -12.61 7.12
C PRO A 12 15.33 -11.26 6.47
N SER A 13 15.89 -10.31 7.23
CA SER A 13 16.25 -9.00 6.72
C SER A 13 17.41 -9.05 5.74
N PHE A 14 18.30 -10.02 5.88
CA PHE A 14 19.43 -10.21 4.96
C PHE A 14 18.96 -10.73 3.60
N GLU A 15 18.07 -11.72 3.58
CA GLU A 15 17.51 -12.27 2.34
C GLU A 15 16.75 -11.22 1.53
N TYR A 16 15.97 -10.37 2.22
CA TYR A 16 15.32 -9.25 1.54
C TYR A 16 16.32 -8.23 0.98
N ALA A 17 17.44 -8.02 1.64
CA ALA A 17 18.49 -7.13 1.14
C ALA A 17 19.16 -7.71 -0.12
N CYS A 18 19.39 -9.03 -0.16
CA CYS A 18 19.90 -9.71 -1.34
C CYS A 18 18.91 -9.62 -2.52
N ALA A 19 17.63 -9.87 -2.28
CA ALA A 19 16.59 -9.71 -3.29
C ALA A 19 16.49 -8.26 -3.78
N TYR A 20 16.57 -7.29 -2.88
CA TYR A 20 16.59 -5.87 -3.24
C TYR A 20 17.79 -5.52 -4.12
N ALA A 21 18.98 -6.01 -3.80
CA ALA A 21 20.16 -5.79 -4.61
C ALA A 21 19.99 -6.38 -6.02
N TRP A 22 19.54 -7.63 -6.12
CA TRP A 22 19.28 -8.27 -7.41
C TRP A 22 18.24 -7.52 -8.24
N HIS A 23 17.10 -7.14 -7.65
CA HIS A 23 16.08 -6.36 -8.35
C HIS A 23 16.54 -4.95 -8.72
N SER A 24 17.55 -4.40 -8.03
CA SER A 24 18.15 -3.12 -8.39
C SER A 24 18.93 -3.17 -9.71
N GLU A 25 19.42 -4.36 -10.08
CA GLU A 25 20.06 -4.62 -11.37
C GLU A 25 19.05 -5.04 -12.44
N ASN A 26 17.83 -5.42 -12.03
CA ASN A 26 16.75 -5.93 -12.90
C ASN A 26 15.47 -5.07 -12.73
N LEU A 27 15.60 -3.76 -13.04
CA LEU A 27 14.54 -2.77 -12.84
C LEU A 27 13.33 -2.95 -13.76
N GLU A 28 13.45 -3.74 -14.83
CA GLU A 28 12.38 -4.13 -15.75
C GLU A 28 11.40 -5.12 -15.11
N THR A 29 11.77 -5.82 -14.06
CA THR A 29 10.87 -6.69 -13.31
C THR A 29 9.81 -5.90 -12.57
N VAL A 30 8.66 -6.52 -12.29
CA VAL A 30 7.57 -5.88 -11.55
C VAL A 30 8.03 -5.37 -10.19
N ALA A 31 8.84 -6.16 -9.47
CA ALA A 31 9.37 -5.78 -8.17
C ALA A 31 10.50 -4.74 -8.29
N GLY A 32 11.35 -4.84 -9.31
CA GLY A 32 12.41 -3.86 -9.62
C GLY A 32 11.83 -2.48 -9.93
N ALA A 33 10.74 -2.41 -10.69
CA ALA A 33 10.05 -1.16 -11.01
C ALA A 33 9.50 -0.39 -9.78
N LEU A 34 9.43 -1.03 -8.60
CA LEU A 34 9.02 -0.42 -7.33
C LEU A 34 10.21 0.16 -6.53
N ILE A 35 11.45 -0.07 -6.98
CA ILE A 35 12.66 0.45 -6.35
C ILE A 35 12.77 1.96 -6.61
N ASN A 36 13.12 2.71 -5.57
CA ASN A 36 13.34 4.15 -5.68
C ASN A 36 14.80 4.54 -5.84
N ALA A 37 15.66 3.91 -5.03
CA ALA A 37 17.09 4.12 -5.03
C ALA A 37 17.77 2.75 -5.26
N PRO A 38 18.24 2.46 -6.48
CA PRO A 38 18.91 1.20 -6.74
C PRO A 38 20.08 0.95 -5.79
N PHE A 39 20.29 -0.31 -5.44
CA PHE A 39 21.41 -0.71 -4.58
C PHE A 39 22.75 -0.34 -5.21
N THR A 40 23.64 0.18 -4.38
CA THR A 40 25.04 0.40 -4.75
C THR A 40 25.95 -0.06 -3.62
N SER A 41 27.17 -0.49 -3.95
CA SER A 41 28.18 -0.89 -2.95
C SER A 41 28.59 0.23 -1.98
N ALA A 42 28.32 1.49 -2.35
CA ALA A 42 28.58 2.66 -1.50
C ALA A 42 27.48 2.91 -0.45
N MET A 43 26.35 2.17 -0.49
CA MET A 43 25.30 2.33 0.51
C MET A 43 25.72 1.82 1.87
N SER A 44 25.51 2.62 2.91
CA SER A 44 25.70 2.16 4.29
C SER A 44 24.69 1.05 4.64
N PRO A 45 25.02 0.13 5.57
CA PRO A 45 24.11 -0.93 6.01
C PRO A 45 22.77 -0.40 6.55
N ARG A 46 22.78 0.80 7.16
CA ARG A 46 21.56 1.47 7.62
C ARG A 46 20.68 1.88 6.44
N ARG A 47 21.28 2.44 5.39
CA ARG A 47 20.54 2.86 4.20
C ARG A 47 19.98 1.66 3.45
N VAL A 48 20.75 0.58 3.27
CA VAL A 48 20.25 -0.66 2.65
C VAL A 48 19.01 -1.18 3.39
N ARG A 49 19.05 -1.25 4.72
CA ARG A 49 17.89 -1.68 5.53
C ARG A 49 16.67 -0.79 5.32
N GLU A 50 16.84 0.53 5.29
CA GLU A 50 15.73 1.47 5.12
C GLU A 50 15.13 1.37 3.72
N GLU A 51 15.95 1.36 2.67
CA GLU A 51 15.48 1.23 1.29
C GLU A 51 14.79 -0.12 1.04
N THR A 52 15.35 -1.21 1.55
CA THR A 52 14.75 -2.55 1.52
C THR A 52 13.39 -2.56 2.24
N ARG A 53 13.29 -1.89 3.39
CA ARG A 53 12.03 -1.77 4.14
C ARG A 53 10.97 -1.02 3.34
N ILE A 54 11.33 0.10 2.72
CA ILE A 54 10.43 0.88 1.87
C ILE A 54 9.98 0.05 0.67
N TRP A 55 10.91 -0.61 -0.01
CA TRP A 55 10.61 -1.46 -1.16
C TRP A 55 9.65 -2.60 -0.81
N ARG A 56 9.86 -3.30 0.31
CA ARG A 56 8.92 -4.32 0.81
C ARG A 56 7.52 -3.76 1.03
N GLN A 57 7.40 -2.55 1.56
CA GLN A 57 6.10 -1.90 1.77
C GLN A 57 5.42 -1.57 0.43
N ARG A 58 6.18 -1.24 -0.61
CA ARG A 58 5.65 -1.03 -1.97
C ARG A 58 5.23 -2.33 -2.63
N ILE A 59 5.92 -3.43 -2.39
CA ILE A 59 5.47 -4.77 -2.82
C ILE A 59 4.14 -5.12 -2.14
N ALA A 60 4.03 -4.89 -0.83
CA ALA A 60 2.78 -5.12 -0.11
C ALA A 60 1.64 -4.20 -0.63
N LEU A 61 1.95 -2.95 -1.00
CA LEU A 61 1.02 -2.05 -1.66
C LEU A 61 0.55 -2.60 -3.00
N ALA A 62 1.45 -3.05 -3.87
CA ALA A 62 1.11 -3.63 -5.16
C ALA A 62 0.19 -4.85 -4.99
N ALA A 63 0.53 -5.75 -4.07
CA ALA A 63 -0.28 -6.92 -3.75
C ALA A 63 -1.68 -6.57 -3.22
N ALA A 64 -1.78 -5.53 -2.39
CA ALA A 64 -3.07 -5.06 -1.87
C ALA A 64 -3.94 -4.45 -2.98
N LEU A 65 -3.35 -3.71 -3.91
CA LEU A 65 -4.06 -3.06 -5.01
C LEU A 65 -4.64 -4.05 -6.03
N GLU A 66 -3.96 -5.17 -6.29
CA GLU A 66 -4.50 -6.23 -7.16
C GLU A 66 -5.79 -6.86 -6.60
N GLN A 67 -6.00 -6.74 -5.31
CA GLN A 67 -7.18 -7.27 -4.62
C GLN A 67 -8.30 -6.24 -4.46
N GLN A 68 -8.02 -4.97 -4.80
CA GLN A 68 -9.02 -3.91 -4.69
C GLN A 68 -10.14 -4.10 -5.73
N PRO A 69 -11.39 -3.88 -5.34
CA PRO A 69 -12.48 -3.88 -6.31
C PRO A 69 -12.26 -2.75 -7.32
N ARG A 70 -12.41 -3.07 -8.58
CA ARG A 70 -12.32 -2.09 -9.67
C ARG A 70 -13.60 -1.26 -9.72
N LEU A 71 -13.77 -0.36 -8.76
CA LEU A 71 -14.88 0.58 -8.75
C LEU A 71 -14.65 1.67 -9.79
N HIS A 72 -15.71 2.00 -10.51
CA HIS A 72 -15.69 3.16 -11.40
C HIS A 72 -16.02 4.42 -10.57
N TRP A 73 -15.02 5.26 -10.38
CA TRP A 73 -15.16 6.56 -9.73
C TRP A 73 -15.16 7.65 -10.81
N PRO A 74 -16.19 8.51 -10.86
CA PRO A 74 -16.17 9.66 -11.77
C PRO A 74 -15.02 10.60 -11.42
N THR A 75 -14.35 11.13 -12.44
CA THR A 75 -13.23 12.06 -12.25
C THR A 75 -13.64 13.51 -12.10
N THR A 76 -14.92 13.82 -12.36
CA THR A 76 -15.50 15.15 -12.25
C THR A 76 -16.62 15.15 -11.22
N GLY A 77 -16.88 16.31 -10.63
CA GLY A 77 -17.98 16.55 -9.70
C GLY A 77 -18.69 17.86 -10.02
N PRO A 78 -19.62 18.29 -9.18
CA PRO A 78 -20.30 19.57 -9.31
C PRO A 78 -19.34 20.77 -9.33
N ASP A 79 -18.24 20.70 -8.56
CA ASP A 79 -17.19 21.69 -8.58
C ASP A 79 -16.17 21.32 -9.67
N THR A 80 -16.21 21.99 -10.79
CA THR A 80 -15.36 21.73 -11.98
C THR A 80 -13.91 22.17 -11.81
N ALA A 81 -13.60 22.97 -10.79
CA ALA A 81 -12.23 23.39 -10.48
C ALA A 81 -11.35 22.22 -9.98
N TYR A 82 -11.98 21.11 -9.58
CA TYR A 82 -11.28 19.95 -9.06
C TYR A 82 -11.54 18.69 -9.87
N ARG A 83 -10.50 17.87 -10.02
CA ARG A 83 -10.56 16.51 -10.57
C ARG A 83 -10.28 15.50 -9.48
N PHE A 84 -11.04 14.40 -9.47
CA PHE A 84 -10.94 13.31 -8.50
C PHE A 84 -10.43 12.07 -9.20
N VAL A 85 -9.13 11.77 -9.08
CA VAL A 85 -8.45 10.72 -9.82
C VAL A 85 -8.16 9.55 -8.89
N PRO A 86 -8.80 8.37 -9.08
CA PRO A 86 -8.51 7.20 -8.27
C PRO A 86 -7.07 6.75 -8.46
N LEU A 87 -6.38 6.48 -7.35
CA LEU A 87 -5.06 5.84 -7.37
C LEU A 87 -5.27 4.32 -7.47
N ARG A 88 -4.82 3.71 -8.56
CA ARG A 88 -5.13 2.32 -8.89
C ARG A 88 -3.92 1.39 -8.92
N THR A 89 -2.75 1.94 -9.17
CA THR A 89 -1.51 1.17 -9.29
C THR A 89 -0.48 1.61 -8.27
N ALA A 90 0.45 0.74 -7.92
CA ALA A 90 1.55 1.10 -7.04
C ALA A 90 2.36 2.29 -7.58
N ARG A 91 2.47 2.42 -8.92
CA ARG A 91 3.13 3.56 -9.56
C ARG A 91 2.38 4.87 -9.31
N ASP A 92 1.04 4.86 -9.37
CA ASP A 92 0.23 6.05 -9.03
C ASP A 92 0.50 6.49 -7.60
N PHE A 93 0.48 5.55 -6.64
CA PHE A 93 0.75 5.82 -5.23
C PHE A 93 2.15 6.35 -4.99
N ILE A 94 3.18 5.80 -5.66
CA ILE A 94 4.57 6.25 -5.56
C ILE A 94 4.71 7.66 -6.15
N ALA A 95 4.14 7.93 -7.31
CA ALA A 95 4.17 9.25 -7.95
C ALA A 95 3.45 10.30 -7.10
N GLU A 96 2.27 9.96 -6.60
CA GLU A 96 1.48 10.82 -5.72
C GLU A 96 2.22 11.10 -4.39
N SER A 97 2.81 10.07 -3.77
CA SER A 97 3.59 10.19 -2.53
C SER A 97 4.75 11.17 -2.69
N ARG A 98 5.47 11.11 -3.82
CA ARG A 98 6.56 12.04 -4.13
C ARG A 98 6.05 13.47 -4.30
N SER A 99 4.99 13.65 -5.10
CA SER A 99 4.40 14.97 -5.37
C SER A 99 3.83 15.61 -4.10
N MET A 100 3.16 14.83 -3.27
CA MET A 100 2.50 15.29 -2.04
C MET A 100 3.42 15.26 -0.81
N LYS A 101 4.65 14.74 -0.93
CA LYS A 101 5.62 14.59 0.18
C LYS A 101 5.01 13.86 1.38
N ASN A 102 4.38 12.74 1.15
CA ASN A 102 3.73 11.92 2.18
C ASN A 102 4.14 10.44 2.06
N CYS A 103 3.48 9.53 2.78
CA CYS A 103 3.85 8.12 2.86
C CYS A 103 2.85 7.19 2.12
N LEU A 104 2.13 7.68 1.11
CA LEU A 104 1.17 6.86 0.37
C LEU A 104 1.82 5.67 -0.34
N ASP A 105 3.07 5.78 -0.73
CA ASP A 105 3.85 4.68 -1.33
C ASP A 105 4.03 3.47 -0.40
N ARG A 106 3.61 3.58 0.85
CA ARG A 106 3.68 2.54 1.89
C ARG A 106 2.30 2.16 2.45
N TYR A 107 1.23 2.46 1.73
CA TYR A 107 -0.15 2.36 2.19
C TYR A 107 -0.77 0.96 2.06
N GLY A 108 0.05 -0.07 1.78
CA GLY A 108 -0.42 -1.44 1.56
C GLY A 108 -1.26 -2.01 2.71
N GLY A 109 -0.84 -1.81 3.97
CA GLY A 109 -1.56 -2.31 5.13
C GLY A 109 -3.00 -1.81 5.26
N PRO A 110 -3.28 -0.50 5.20
CA PRO A 110 -4.64 0.03 5.17
C PRO A 110 -5.49 -0.52 4.02
N LEU A 111 -4.89 -0.71 2.84
CA LEU A 111 -5.59 -1.21 1.66
C LEU A 111 -5.91 -2.71 1.72
N GLU A 112 -5.21 -3.50 2.54
CA GLU A 112 -5.44 -4.96 2.66
C GLU A 112 -6.89 -5.33 3.02
N THR A 113 -7.58 -4.45 3.73
CA THR A 113 -8.99 -4.67 4.09
C THR A 113 -9.93 -4.59 2.89
N GLY A 114 -9.50 -3.95 1.80
CA GLY A 114 -10.33 -3.62 0.63
C GLY A 114 -11.46 -2.62 0.93
N ARG A 115 -11.45 -2.00 2.11
CA ARG A 115 -12.48 -1.04 2.58
C ARG A 115 -12.08 0.42 2.41
N ILE A 116 -10.89 0.65 1.88
CA ILE A 116 -10.33 1.98 1.70
C ILE A 116 -10.04 2.21 0.23
N VAL A 117 -10.41 3.38 -0.27
CA VAL A 117 -10.08 3.85 -1.62
C VAL A 117 -9.37 5.19 -1.50
N LEU A 118 -8.29 5.35 -2.25
CA LEU A 118 -7.52 6.59 -2.32
C LEU A 118 -7.79 7.31 -3.64
N ILE A 119 -8.14 8.58 -3.52
CA ILE A 119 -8.43 9.49 -4.62
C ILE A 119 -7.46 10.67 -4.54
N SER A 120 -6.73 10.94 -5.61
CA SER A 120 -5.98 12.19 -5.77
C SER A 120 -6.95 13.30 -6.13
N VAL A 121 -7.05 14.34 -5.32
CA VAL A 121 -7.79 15.56 -5.63
C VAL A 121 -6.82 16.51 -6.32
N ARG A 122 -7.13 16.86 -7.57
CA ARG A 122 -6.25 17.66 -8.43
C ARG A 122 -6.91 18.98 -8.80
N ARG A 123 -6.09 20.02 -8.88
CA ARG A 123 -6.44 21.32 -9.44
C ARG A 123 -5.39 21.67 -10.50
N ASP A 124 -5.83 22.07 -11.69
CA ASP A 124 -4.94 22.40 -12.82
C ASP A 124 -3.92 21.28 -13.10
N GLY A 125 -4.38 20.02 -13.03
CA GLY A 125 -3.57 18.82 -13.25
C GLY A 125 -2.65 18.42 -12.08
N ARG A 126 -2.47 19.27 -11.06
CA ARG A 126 -1.57 19.05 -9.93
C ARG A 126 -2.33 18.50 -8.71
N PRO A 127 -1.79 17.51 -7.99
CA PRO A 127 -2.41 17.02 -6.76
C PRO A 127 -2.35 18.11 -5.67
N VAL A 128 -3.50 18.36 -5.04
CA VAL A 128 -3.64 19.35 -3.96
C VAL A 128 -4.09 18.69 -2.65
N ALA A 129 -4.68 17.50 -2.71
CA ALA A 129 -5.02 16.71 -1.54
C ALA A 129 -5.16 15.23 -1.91
N ASN A 130 -5.05 14.36 -0.90
CA ASN A 130 -5.42 12.95 -0.98
C ASN A 130 -6.69 12.72 -0.15
N LEU A 131 -7.71 12.20 -0.82
CA LEU A 131 -9.00 11.85 -0.25
C LEU A 131 -9.01 10.35 0.01
N GLU A 132 -9.17 9.97 1.27
CA GLU A 132 -9.41 8.60 1.68
C GLU A 132 -10.89 8.38 1.91
N LEU A 133 -11.44 7.41 1.21
CA LEU A 133 -12.81 6.97 1.39
C LEU A 133 -12.82 5.65 2.15
N SER A 134 -13.68 5.56 3.15
CA SER A 134 -14.00 4.32 3.83
C SER A 134 -15.29 3.74 3.23
N LEU A 135 -15.21 2.47 2.87
CA LEU A 135 -16.31 1.70 2.32
C LEU A 135 -16.89 0.80 3.43
N GLN A 136 -18.10 1.05 3.84
CA GLN A 136 -18.79 0.23 4.83
C GLN A 136 -19.74 -0.73 4.12
N PRO A 137 -19.48 -2.06 4.16
CA PRO A 137 -20.40 -3.06 3.64
C PRO A 137 -21.57 -3.24 4.60
N GLY A 138 -22.78 -3.43 4.06
CA GLY A 138 -23.99 -3.68 4.83
C GLY A 138 -25.23 -3.33 4.02
N ASP A 139 -26.42 -3.48 4.61
CA ASP A 139 -27.70 -3.19 3.96
C ASP A 139 -27.82 -1.70 3.57
N SER A 140 -27.12 -0.83 4.27
CA SER A 140 -26.91 0.58 3.91
C SER A 140 -25.47 0.81 3.52
N ALA A 141 -25.04 0.30 2.36
CA ALA A 141 -23.69 0.49 1.84
C ALA A 141 -23.34 1.99 1.79
N GLN A 142 -22.43 2.43 2.67
CA GLN A 142 -22.06 3.84 2.78
C GLN A 142 -20.61 4.07 2.37
N VAL A 143 -20.42 5.19 1.67
CA VAL A 143 -19.09 5.75 1.38
C VAL A 143 -18.91 6.98 2.24
N THR A 144 -17.91 6.97 3.10
CA THR A 144 -17.61 8.09 3.99
C THR A 144 -16.20 8.61 3.74
N ILE A 145 -15.99 9.91 3.95
CA ILE A 145 -14.65 10.50 3.94
C ILE A 145 -14.00 10.18 5.29
N SER A 146 -13.00 9.31 5.30
CA SER A 146 -12.20 9.02 6.50
C SER A 146 -11.09 10.03 6.70
N GLN A 147 -10.45 10.48 5.61
CA GLN A 147 -9.40 11.49 5.67
C GLN A 147 -9.38 12.35 4.40
N LEU A 148 -8.93 13.61 4.57
CA LEU A 148 -8.57 14.50 3.47
C LEU A 148 -7.34 15.29 3.87
N LYS A 149 -6.19 14.95 3.29
CA LYS A 149 -4.88 15.49 3.62
C LYS A 149 -4.27 16.23 2.44
N GLY A 150 -3.78 17.41 2.70
CA GLY A 150 -2.96 18.19 1.77
C GLY A 150 -1.49 17.72 1.75
N PRO A 151 -0.60 18.44 1.04
CA PRO A 151 0.82 18.14 0.99
C PRO A 151 1.45 18.01 2.37
N ALA A 152 2.41 17.09 2.51
CA ALA A 152 3.07 16.75 3.78
C ALA A 152 2.09 16.40 4.92
N ASN A 153 0.97 15.76 4.58
CA ASN A 153 -0.11 15.38 5.50
C ASN A 153 -0.76 16.55 6.26
N ARG A 154 -0.62 17.77 5.77
CA ARG A 154 -1.30 18.95 6.35
C ARG A 154 -2.81 18.83 6.17
N ILE A 155 -3.55 19.61 6.96
CA ILE A 155 -5.01 19.71 6.78
C ILE A 155 -5.29 20.35 5.42
N ALA A 156 -6.18 19.73 4.65
CA ALA A 156 -6.62 20.28 3.36
C ALA A 156 -7.45 21.55 3.57
N GLY A 157 -7.36 22.48 2.61
CA GLY A 157 -8.08 23.75 2.66
C GLY A 157 -9.62 23.57 2.64
N ARG A 158 -10.35 24.54 3.20
CA ARG A 158 -11.83 24.51 3.28
C ARG A 158 -12.52 24.32 1.92
N HIS A 159 -11.97 24.90 0.85
CA HIS A 159 -12.51 24.75 -0.50
C HIS A 159 -12.37 23.31 -1.01
N VAL A 160 -11.23 22.68 -0.76
CA VAL A 160 -10.99 21.27 -1.11
C VAL A 160 -11.95 20.36 -0.34
N TRP A 161 -12.18 20.63 0.95
CA TRP A 161 -13.16 19.91 1.75
C TRP A 161 -14.58 20.03 1.21
N ARG A 162 -14.99 21.24 0.80
CA ARG A 162 -16.30 21.48 0.21
C ARG A 162 -16.46 20.69 -1.08
N ALA A 163 -15.50 20.79 -1.98
CA ALA A 163 -15.48 20.06 -3.24
C ALA A 163 -15.54 18.53 -3.03
N ALA A 164 -14.74 18.00 -2.09
CA ALA A 164 -14.74 16.58 -1.79
C ALA A 164 -16.09 16.08 -1.23
N ARG A 165 -16.72 16.82 -0.31
CA ARG A 165 -18.04 16.48 0.23
C ARG A 165 -19.11 16.52 -0.86
N SER A 166 -19.13 17.57 -1.70
CA SER A 166 -20.05 17.68 -2.82
C SER A 166 -19.87 16.55 -3.81
N TRP A 167 -18.62 16.16 -4.11
CA TRP A 167 -18.32 15.05 -5.00
C TRP A 167 -18.80 13.71 -4.42
N VAL A 168 -18.54 13.43 -3.16
CA VAL A 168 -19.03 12.21 -2.49
C VAL A 168 -20.55 12.18 -2.48
N ALA A 169 -21.21 13.25 -2.05
CA ALA A 169 -22.68 13.32 -2.02
C ALA A 169 -23.31 13.07 -3.39
N HIS A 170 -22.69 13.59 -4.47
CA HIS A 170 -23.19 13.41 -5.83
C HIS A 170 -23.01 11.98 -6.37
N HIS A 171 -22.04 11.22 -5.84
CA HIS A 171 -21.65 9.92 -6.41
C HIS A 171 -21.86 8.73 -5.47
N ALA A 172 -22.15 8.95 -4.18
CA ALA A 172 -22.30 7.88 -3.19
C ALA A 172 -23.57 7.01 -3.39
N ASP A 173 -24.64 7.57 -3.94
CA ASP A 173 -25.94 6.92 -4.06
C ASP A 173 -26.09 5.96 -5.26
N ARG A 174 -25.03 5.71 -6.01
CA ARG A 174 -25.16 4.87 -7.19
C ARG A 174 -25.16 3.38 -6.84
N ALA A 175 -26.15 2.66 -7.38
CA ALA A 175 -26.29 1.20 -7.24
C ALA A 175 -25.03 0.37 -7.58
N GLN A 176 -24.11 0.92 -8.38
CA GLN A 176 -22.80 0.33 -8.65
C GLN A 176 -21.90 0.27 -7.42
N THR A 177 -21.96 1.29 -6.55
CA THR A 177 -21.17 1.33 -5.29
C THR A 177 -21.68 0.24 -4.34
N ALA A 178 -22.98 0.06 -4.21
CA ALA A 178 -23.59 -0.96 -3.39
C ALA A 178 -23.21 -2.39 -3.85
N ARG A 179 -23.27 -2.67 -5.16
CA ARG A 179 -22.88 -3.97 -5.74
C ARG A 179 -21.41 -4.28 -5.51
N ALA A 180 -20.55 -3.31 -5.65
CA ALA A 180 -19.13 -3.46 -5.44
C ALA A 180 -18.78 -3.65 -3.96
N LEU A 181 -19.50 -2.99 -3.04
CA LEU A 181 -19.36 -3.18 -1.60
C LEU A 181 -19.81 -4.59 -1.17
N THR A 182 -20.86 -5.14 -1.80
CA THR A 182 -21.29 -6.52 -1.58
C THR A 182 -20.23 -7.54 -2.04
N ALA A 183 -19.51 -7.23 -3.13
CA ALA A 183 -18.40 -8.07 -3.60
C ALA A 183 -17.19 -8.07 -2.64
N LEU A 184 -17.02 -7.00 -1.84
CA LEU A 184 -15.98 -6.90 -0.81
C LEU A 184 -16.22 -7.83 0.40
N ALA A 185 -17.44 -8.28 0.62
CA ALA A 185 -17.83 -9.09 1.78
C ALA A 185 -17.35 -10.56 1.73
N LYS A 186 -16.64 -11.00 0.67
CA LYS A 186 -16.18 -12.39 0.51
C LYS A 186 -14.70 -12.57 0.91
N PRO A 187 -14.38 -12.89 2.19
CA PRO A 187 -13.00 -12.87 2.70
C PRO A 187 -12.10 -13.98 2.15
N HIS A 188 -12.63 -15.12 1.71
CA HIS A 188 -11.83 -16.31 1.38
C HIS A 188 -11.08 -16.25 0.02
N ARG A 189 -11.50 -15.43 -0.92
CA ARG A 189 -10.76 -15.24 -2.19
C ARG A 189 -9.49 -14.39 -2.01
N ARG A 190 -9.41 -13.59 -0.95
CA ARG A 190 -8.34 -12.57 -0.77
C ARG A 190 -7.00 -13.16 -0.35
N ALA A 191 -6.97 -14.17 0.52
CA ALA A 191 -5.72 -14.75 0.99
C ALA A 191 -4.98 -15.52 -0.13
N ALA A 192 -5.72 -16.32 -0.91
CA ALA A 192 -5.14 -17.06 -2.03
C ALA A 192 -4.66 -16.12 -3.15
N SER A 193 -5.45 -15.08 -3.47
CA SER A 193 -5.07 -14.08 -4.47
C SER A 193 -3.80 -13.32 -4.07
N ARG A 194 -3.67 -12.98 -2.79
CA ARG A 194 -2.48 -12.29 -2.27
C ARG A 194 -1.23 -13.15 -2.35
N ALA A 195 -1.32 -14.44 -2.02
CA ALA A 195 -0.20 -15.36 -2.15
C ALA A 195 0.28 -15.43 -3.60
N LEU A 196 -0.65 -15.61 -4.56
CA LEU A 196 -0.34 -15.67 -5.98
C LEU A 196 0.32 -14.39 -6.50
N VAL A 197 -0.15 -13.21 -6.05
CA VAL A 197 0.45 -11.94 -6.47
C VAL A 197 1.85 -11.77 -5.88
N LEU A 198 2.07 -12.14 -4.62
CA LEU A 198 3.40 -12.09 -4.01
C LEU A 198 4.36 -13.06 -4.70
N ASP A 199 3.90 -14.27 -5.03
CA ASP A 199 4.70 -15.26 -5.79
C ASP A 199 5.08 -14.71 -7.17
N ALA A 200 4.14 -14.08 -7.87
CA ALA A 200 4.41 -13.46 -9.17
C ALA A 200 5.42 -12.30 -9.11
N LEU A 201 5.38 -11.49 -8.05
CA LEU A 201 6.35 -10.42 -7.85
C LEU A 201 7.77 -10.94 -7.59
N TRP A 202 7.90 -12.14 -6.96
CA TRP A 202 9.17 -12.72 -6.60
C TRP A 202 9.69 -13.74 -7.61
N HIS A 203 8.85 -14.23 -8.51
CA HIS A 203 9.20 -15.31 -9.46
C HIS A 203 10.52 -15.10 -10.21
N PRO A 204 10.85 -13.92 -10.77
CA PRO A 204 12.13 -13.72 -11.46
C PRO A 204 13.35 -13.94 -10.55
N TYR A 205 13.26 -13.49 -9.29
CA TYR A 205 14.33 -13.68 -8.31
C TYR A 205 14.45 -15.14 -7.86
N PHE A 206 13.34 -15.85 -7.72
CA PHE A 206 13.36 -17.28 -7.39
C PHE A 206 13.95 -18.12 -8.51
N ALA A 207 13.68 -17.78 -9.76
CA ALA A 207 14.31 -18.44 -10.91
C ALA A 207 15.84 -18.24 -10.90
N PHE A 208 16.31 -17.06 -10.50
CA PHE A 208 17.75 -16.80 -10.34
C PHE A 208 18.38 -17.59 -9.18
N LEU A 209 17.68 -17.73 -8.05
CA LEU A 209 18.21 -18.45 -6.88
C LEU A 209 18.33 -19.96 -7.10
N GLY A 210 17.56 -20.54 -8.02
CA GLY A 210 17.38 -21.98 -8.15
C GLY A 210 16.44 -22.56 -7.10
N SER A 211 15.94 -23.78 -7.33
CA SER A 211 14.82 -24.37 -6.57
C SER A 211 15.08 -24.52 -5.06
N GLU A 212 16.26 -24.94 -4.65
CA GLU A 212 16.59 -25.18 -3.24
C GLU A 212 16.65 -23.87 -2.43
N ARG A 213 17.36 -22.87 -2.96
CA ARG A 213 17.47 -21.54 -2.30
C ARG A 213 16.14 -20.78 -2.33
N ALA A 214 15.35 -20.92 -3.38
CA ALA A 214 14.03 -20.34 -3.47
C ALA A 214 13.07 -20.89 -2.39
N ALA A 215 13.11 -22.21 -2.13
CA ALA A 215 12.30 -22.84 -1.08
C ALA A 215 12.67 -22.32 0.32
N THR A 216 13.95 -22.17 0.61
CA THR A 216 14.44 -21.63 1.87
C THR A 216 13.99 -20.19 2.06
N PHE A 217 14.10 -19.35 1.03
CA PHE A 217 13.65 -17.97 1.04
C PHE A 217 12.13 -17.85 1.27
N ASP A 218 11.31 -18.64 0.58
CA ASP A 218 9.85 -18.63 0.76
C ASP A 218 9.44 -19.02 2.18
N LEU A 219 10.10 -19.99 2.79
CA LEU A 219 9.86 -20.37 4.18
C LEU A 219 10.18 -19.23 5.16
N SER A 220 11.27 -18.50 4.93
CA SER A 220 11.65 -17.36 5.77
C SER A 220 10.65 -16.20 5.64
N MET A 221 10.19 -15.93 4.41
CA MET A 221 9.16 -14.94 4.12
C MET A 221 7.84 -15.24 4.83
N ARG A 222 7.39 -16.49 4.79
CA ARG A 222 6.16 -16.94 5.46
C ARG A 222 6.26 -16.79 6.99
N ARG A 223 7.42 -17.09 7.57
CA ARG A 223 7.68 -16.91 9.02
C ARG A 223 7.66 -15.44 9.42
N SER A 224 8.34 -14.56 8.67
CA SER A 224 8.40 -13.12 8.93
C SER A 224 7.00 -12.48 8.89
N ASN A 225 6.18 -12.81 7.90
CA ASN A 225 4.82 -12.29 7.79
C ASN A 225 3.90 -12.73 8.96
N LYS A 226 4.05 -13.98 9.44
CA LYS A 226 3.30 -14.46 10.61
C LYS A 226 3.68 -13.70 11.89
N SER A 227 4.97 -13.41 12.09
CA SER A 227 5.46 -12.67 13.26
C SER A 227 4.99 -11.21 13.25
N GLU A 228 4.95 -10.58 12.08
CA GLU A 228 4.50 -9.20 11.92
C GLU A 228 2.98 -9.06 12.12
N GLN A 229 2.19 -10.02 11.66
CA GLN A 229 0.75 -10.09 11.94
C GLN A 229 0.45 -10.34 13.43
N GLY A 230 1.25 -11.17 14.10
CA GLY A 230 1.15 -11.39 15.55
C GLY A 230 1.42 -10.11 16.35
N ARG A 231 2.44 -9.34 16.00
CA ARG A 231 2.74 -8.05 16.63
C ARG A 231 1.65 -7.01 16.42
N ARG A 232 1.07 -6.93 15.22
CA ARG A 232 -0.05 -6.00 14.92
C ARG A 232 -1.30 -6.35 15.73
N ARG A 233 -1.63 -7.64 15.89
CA ARG A 233 -2.75 -8.08 16.76
C ARG A 233 -2.55 -7.71 18.23
N MET A 234 -1.34 -7.80 18.75
CA MET A 234 -1.04 -7.40 20.14
C MET A 234 -1.15 -5.89 20.36
N LEU A 235 -0.78 -5.07 19.37
CA LEU A 235 -0.89 -3.61 19.45
C LEU A 235 -2.35 -3.13 19.41
N THR A 236 -3.22 -3.77 18.63
CA THR A 236 -4.65 -3.44 18.60
C THR A 236 -5.42 -3.84 19.87
N LEU A 237 -4.93 -4.83 20.60
CA LEU A 237 -5.54 -5.26 21.89
C LEU A 237 -5.12 -4.38 23.09
N ARG A 238 -4.13 -3.49 22.92
CA ARG A 238 -3.62 -2.61 23.98
C ARG A 238 -4.14 -1.17 23.95
N THR A 239 -5.11 -0.84 23.13
CA THR A 239 -5.78 0.46 23.21
C THR A 239 -6.72 0.44 24.44
N PRO A 240 -6.41 1.17 25.53
CA PRO A 240 -7.31 1.27 26.67
C PRO A 240 -8.57 2.00 26.21
N GLY A 241 -9.72 1.41 26.52
CA GLY A 241 -11.01 2.07 26.32
C GLY A 241 -10.99 3.44 27.00
N ASN A 242 -11.25 4.49 26.23
CA ASN A 242 -11.55 5.83 26.73
C ASN A 242 -12.80 5.70 27.62
N ARG A 243 -12.60 5.69 28.94
CA ARG A 243 -13.67 5.98 29.88
C ARG A 243 -13.90 7.48 29.81
N THR A 244 -14.94 7.90 29.19
CA THR A 244 -15.53 9.22 29.35
C THR A 244 -16.26 9.25 30.70
N PRO A 245 -16.12 10.34 31.50
CA PRO A 245 -16.92 10.59 32.69
C PRO A 245 -18.37 10.95 32.32
#